data_971bf6f26d54cb43f06d065d6862bf0e
#
_entry.id   971bf6f26d54cb43f06d065d6862bf0e
#
_cell.length_a   1.000
_cell.length_b   1.000
_cell.length_c   1.000
_cell.angle_alpha   90.00
_cell.angle_beta   90.00
_cell.angle_gamma   90.00
#
_symmetry.space_group_name_H-M   'P 1'
#
loop_
_entity.id
_entity.type
_entity.pdbx_description
1 polymer ?
#
loop_
_entity_poly.entity_id
_entity_poly.type
_entity_poly.pdbx_seq_one_letter_code
_entity_poly.pdbx_strand_id
1 'polypeptide(L)'
;MQKILISACLVGEKCNYKGQGNYCPQIEKLKEKYDLVLFCPEMEGGMKCPRNPSEIKGNSVIQKDGTDVTRQFELGANKALALCKYLGITKAVLKENSPSCGTQRIHNGYFMDRLIVGMGITARLLKSKGIEVYSEDEIDKLI
;
A
#
# COMPACT_ATOMS: atom_id res chain seq x y z
N MET A 1 -22.73 1.76 5.35
CA MET A 1 -21.87 2.19 4.23
C MET A 1 -20.95 1.05 3.81
N GLN A 2 -20.58 1.03 2.53
CA GLN A 2 -19.62 0.07 2.02
C GLN A 2 -18.24 0.32 2.66
N LYS A 3 -17.54 -0.75 3.02
CA LYS A 3 -16.18 -0.66 3.53
C LYS A 3 -15.18 -0.58 2.40
N ILE A 4 -14.11 0.19 2.60
CA ILE A 4 -13.02 0.33 1.64
C ILE A 4 -11.67 0.23 2.39
N LEU A 5 -10.71 -0.48 1.80
CA LEU A 5 -9.37 -0.59 2.39
C LEU A 5 -8.56 0.65 2.03
N ILE A 6 -7.89 1.24 3.00
CA ILE A 6 -7.10 2.46 2.81
C ILE A 6 -5.70 2.26 3.37
N SER A 7 -4.68 2.64 2.60
CA SER A 7 -3.31 2.75 3.14
C SER A 7 -3.34 3.68 4.34
N ALA A 8 -2.99 3.18 5.52
CA ALA A 8 -3.12 3.92 6.77
C ALA A 8 -2.38 5.25 6.78
N CYS A 9 -1.26 5.36 6.07
CA CYS A 9 -0.50 6.61 5.99
C CYS A 9 -1.29 7.74 5.32
N LEU A 10 -2.27 7.41 4.45
CA LEU A 10 -3.07 8.43 3.76
C LEU A 10 -4.04 9.16 4.69
N VAL A 11 -4.36 8.61 5.85
CA VAL A 11 -5.15 9.30 6.87
C VAL A 11 -4.27 9.96 7.92
N GLY A 12 -2.95 9.96 7.73
CA GLY A 12 -2.00 10.61 8.61
C GLY A 12 -1.32 9.68 9.61
N GLU A 13 -1.60 8.37 9.59
CA GLU A 13 -0.91 7.42 10.47
C GLU A 13 0.59 7.44 10.19
N LYS A 14 1.39 7.47 11.26
CA LYS A 14 2.86 7.59 11.15
C LYS A 14 3.49 6.23 10.91
N CYS A 15 3.18 5.62 9.77
CA CYS A 15 3.58 4.25 9.45
C CYS A 15 4.41 4.11 8.17
N ASN A 16 4.76 5.21 7.48
CA ASN A 16 5.67 5.13 6.35
C ASN A 16 7.10 4.83 6.83
N TYR A 17 8.03 4.58 5.91
CA TYR A 17 9.38 4.15 6.29
C TYR A 17 10.13 5.20 7.13
N LYS A 18 9.79 6.48 7.00
CA LYS A 18 10.39 7.57 7.80
C LYS A 18 9.73 7.73 9.18
N GLY A 19 8.69 6.96 9.49
CA GLY A 19 7.90 7.14 10.69
C GLY A 19 6.96 8.34 10.62
N GLN A 20 6.55 8.71 9.42
CA GLN A 20 5.67 9.85 9.14
C GLN A 20 4.41 9.36 8.43
N GLY A 21 3.40 10.23 8.34
CA GLY A 21 2.21 9.99 7.54
C GLY A 21 2.32 10.62 6.16
N ASN A 22 1.37 10.27 5.30
CA ASN A 22 1.22 10.84 3.97
C ASN A 22 -0.22 11.36 3.82
N TYR A 23 -0.65 12.19 4.75
CA TYR A 23 -2.05 12.64 4.80
C TYR A 23 -2.51 13.20 3.47
N CYS A 24 -3.65 12.70 2.99
CA CYS A 24 -4.28 13.11 1.74
C CYS A 24 -5.62 13.75 2.05
N PRO A 25 -5.80 15.07 1.83
CA PRO A 25 -7.05 15.76 2.18
C PRO A 25 -8.31 15.20 1.53
N GLN A 26 -8.20 14.59 0.33
CA GLN A 26 -9.33 13.99 -0.36
C GLN A 26 -9.95 12.81 0.41
N ILE A 27 -9.23 12.25 1.38
CA ILE A 27 -9.74 11.19 2.25
C ILE A 27 -10.99 11.65 3.01
N GLU A 28 -11.09 12.93 3.34
CA GLU A 28 -12.26 13.47 4.04
C GLU A 28 -13.55 13.29 3.23
N LYS A 29 -13.48 13.45 1.90
CA LYS A 29 -14.62 13.19 1.02
C LYS A 29 -14.96 11.70 0.95
N LEU A 30 -13.95 10.86 0.98
CA LEU A 30 -14.14 9.42 0.94
C LEU A 30 -14.85 8.92 2.19
N LYS A 31 -14.56 9.51 3.35
CA LYS A 31 -15.22 9.18 4.63
C LYS A 31 -16.74 9.41 4.59
N GLU A 32 -17.20 10.31 3.75
CA GLU A 32 -18.63 10.60 3.63
C GLU A 32 -19.39 9.48 2.92
N LYS A 33 -18.70 8.66 2.13
CA LYS A 33 -19.30 7.59 1.31
C LYS A 33 -18.97 6.18 1.77
N TYR A 34 -17.85 6.01 2.45
CA TYR A 34 -17.33 4.68 2.81
C TYR A 34 -16.91 4.62 4.27
N ASP A 35 -17.00 3.43 4.83
CA ASP A 35 -16.33 3.12 6.09
C ASP A 35 -14.88 2.79 5.77
N LEU A 36 -13.94 3.56 6.27
CA LEU A 36 -12.52 3.36 5.99
C LEU A 36 -11.94 2.27 6.88
N VAL A 37 -11.31 1.28 6.26
CA VAL A 37 -10.57 0.24 6.97
C VAL A 37 -9.08 0.50 6.74
N LEU A 38 -8.38 0.95 7.78
CA LEU A 38 -6.99 1.37 7.69
C LEU A 38 -6.06 0.17 7.76
N PHE A 39 -5.07 0.15 6.90
CA PHE A 39 -4.13 -0.97 6.85
C PHE A 39 -2.78 -0.50 6.30
N CYS A 40 -1.69 -0.88 6.97
CA CYS A 40 -0.33 -0.70 6.44
C CYS A 40 0.29 -2.07 6.22
N PRO A 41 0.36 -2.56 4.97
CA PRO A 41 0.88 -3.90 4.70
C PRO A 41 2.31 -4.12 5.20
N GLU A 42 3.16 -3.09 5.17
CA GLU A 42 4.53 -3.23 5.63
C GLU A 42 4.57 -3.44 7.14
N MET A 43 3.83 -2.65 7.91
CA MET A 43 3.75 -2.82 9.37
C MET A 43 3.13 -4.16 9.74
N GLU A 44 2.05 -4.55 9.07
CA GLU A 44 1.37 -5.82 9.33
C GLU A 44 2.20 -7.03 8.90
N GLY A 45 3.14 -6.84 7.97
CA GLY A 45 4.10 -7.85 7.57
C GLY A 45 5.28 -8.00 8.52
N GLY A 46 5.33 -7.19 9.58
CA GLY A 46 6.37 -7.27 10.60
C GLY A 46 7.54 -6.30 10.41
N MET A 47 7.40 -5.33 9.51
CA MET A 47 8.41 -4.30 9.34
C MET A 47 8.37 -3.32 10.51
N LYS A 48 9.51 -2.76 10.86
CA LYS A 48 9.61 -1.74 11.91
C LYS A 48 9.26 -0.36 11.37
N CYS A 49 8.98 0.57 12.27
CA CYS A 49 8.74 1.97 11.93
C CYS A 49 9.51 2.86 12.92
N PRO A 50 10.44 3.72 12.49
CA PRO A 50 10.91 3.88 11.11
C PRO A 50 11.75 2.67 10.64
N ARG A 51 12.00 2.62 9.34
CA ARG A 51 12.74 1.52 8.72
C ARG A 51 13.49 2.02 7.48
N ASN A 52 14.45 1.23 7.02
CA ASN A 52 15.11 1.52 5.75
C ASN A 52 14.11 1.43 4.60
N PRO A 53 14.24 2.29 3.57
CA PRO A 53 13.39 2.16 2.39
C PRO A 53 13.67 0.84 1.67
N SER A 54 12.62 0.28 1.06
CA SER A 54 12.69 -0.97 0.30
C SER A 54 12.27 -0.71 -1.13
N GLU A 55 12.82 -1.50 -2.07
CA GLU A 55 12.41 -1.46 -3.48
C GLU A 55 12.29 -2.87 -4.03
N ILE A 56 11.42 -3.04 -5.03
CA ILE A 56 11.26 -4.31 -5.71
C ILE A 56 12.40 -4.47 -6.72
N LYS A 57 13.09 -5.60 -6.62
CA LYS A 57 14.17 -5.96 -7.53
C LYS A 57 13.92 -7.38 -8.05
N GLY A 58 13.44 -7.50 -9.28
CA GLY A 58 13.01 -8.77 -9.83
C GLY A 58 11.80 -9.30 -9.06
N ASN A 59 11.92 -10.51 -8.49
CA ASN A 59 10.87 -11.12 -7.67
C ASN A 59 11.09 -10.91 -6.17
N SER A 60 12.07 -10.09 -5.79
CA SER A 60 12.42 -9.84 -4.39
C SER A 60 12.16 -8.41 -3.99
N VAL A 61 11.98 -8.18 -2.70
CA VAL A 61 11.91 -6.85 -2.11
C VAL A 61 13.14 -6.69 -1.22
N ILE A 62 13.96 -5.69 -1.51
CA ILE A 62 15.26 -5.50 -0.88
C ILE A 62 15.30 -4.13 -0.21
N GLN A 63 15.76 -4.07 1.04
CA GLN A 63 16.02 -2.81 1.72
C GLN A 63 17.28 -2.16 1.19
N LYS A 64 17.42 -0.86 1.41
CA LYS A 64 18.61 -0.10 0.99
C LYS A 64 19.90 -0.68 1.57
N ASP A 65 19.84 -1.28 2.75
CA ASP A 65 20.99 -1.93 3.40
C ASP A 65 21.30 -3.32 2.86
N GLY A 66 20.56 -3.81 1.86
CA GLY A 66 20.75 -5.11 1.26
C GLY A 66 19.93 -6.23 1.86
N THR A 67 19.19 -5.99 2.93
CA THR A 67 18.36 -7.01 3.59
C THR A 67 17.17 -7.38 2.71
N ASP A 68 16.97 -8.69 2.49
CA ASP A 68 15.81 -9.20 1.76
C ASP A 68 14.61 -9.23 2.71
N VAL A 69 13.56 -8.52 2.36
CA VAL A 69 12.33 -8.42 3.14
C VAL A 69 11.11 -8.91 2.35
N THR A 70 11.34 -9.74 1.33
CA THR A 70 10.28 -10.28 0.48
C THR A 70 9.20 -10.98 1.30
N ARG A 71 9.57 -11.79 2.28
CA ARG A 71 8.61 -12.51 3.13
C ARG A 71 7.71 -11.58 3.90
N GLN A 72 8.25 -10.50 4.46
CA GLN A 72 7.48 -9.51 5.20
C GLN A 72 6.46 -8.81 4.30
N PHE A 73 6.87 -8.46 3.09
CA PHE A 73 5.98 -7.85 2.11
C PHE A 73 4.88 -8.81 1.65
N GLU A 74 5.21 -10.06 1.41
CA GLU A 74 4.24 -11.08 1.04
C GLU A 74 3.25 -11.35 2.19
N LEU A 75 3.73 -11.42 3.43
CA LEU A 75 2.87 -11.61 4.60
C LEU A 75 1.90 -10.44 4.74
N GLY A 76 2.37 -9.21 4.60
CA GLY A 76 1.51 -8.02 4.66
C GLY A 76 0.44 -8.03 3.56
N ALA A 77 0.83 -8.40 2.34
CA ALA A 77 -0.11 -8.50 1.22
C ALA A 77 -1.17 -9.57 1.47
N ASN A 78 -0.77 -10.74 1.97
CA ASN A 78 -1.72 -11.83 2.29
C ASN A 78 -2.67 -11.44 3.42
N LYS A 79 -2.19 -10.73 4.43
CA LYS A 79 -3.05 -10.22 5.50
C LYS A 79 -4.06 -9.20 4.99
N ALA A 80 -3.64 -8.31 4.06
CA ALA A 80 -4.56 -7.37 3.44
C ALA A 80 -5.67 -8.09 2.67
N LEU A 81 -5.31 -9.11 1.89
CA LEU A 81 -6.28 -9.90 1.15
C LEU A 81 -7.25 -10.63 2.09
N ALA A 82 -6.74 -11.25 3.14
CA ALA A 82 -7.57 -11.94 4.12
C ALA A 82 -8.57 -11.00 4.78
N LEU A 83 -8.12 -9.79 5.14
CA LEU A 83 -8.99 -8.76 5.72
C LEU A 83 -10.09 -8.34 4.75
N CYS A 84 -9.74 -8.12 3.48
CA CYS A 84 -10.72 -7.78 2.46
C CYS A 84 -11.78 -8.87 2.29
N LYS A 85 -11.36 -10.13 2.26
CA LYS A 85 -12.30 -11.26 2.16
C LYS A 85 -13.21 -11.35 3.37
N TYR A 86 -12.65 -11.19 4.57
CA TYR A 86 -13.39 -11.28 5.81
C TYR A 86 -14.46 -10.19 5.92
N LEU A 87 -14.14 -8.97 5.49
CA LEU A 87 -15.04 -7.81 5.60
C LEU A 87 -15.87 -7.54 4.34
N GLY A 88 -15.69 -8.33 3.27
CA GLY A 88 -16.40 -8.11 2.02
C GLY A 88 -15.96 -6.86 1.27
N ILE A 89 -14.70 -6.47 1.41
CA ILE A 89 -14.13 -5.28 0.76
C ILE A 89 -13.81 -5.60 -0.69
N THR A 90 -14.28 -4.75 -1.62
CA THR A 90 -14.05 -4.91 -3.05
C THR A 90 -13.25 -3.77 -3.67
N LYS A 91 -12.95 -2.73 -2.89
CA LYS A 91 -12.21 -1.55 -3.35
C LYS A 91 -11.16 -1.15 -2.34
N ALA A 92 -10.01 -0.68 -2.84
CA ALA A 92 -8.91 -0.22 -2.01
C ALA A 92 -8.30 1.06 -2.58
N VAL A 93 -7.92 2.00 -1.71
CA VAL A 93 -7.11 3.17 -2.07
C VAL A 93 -5.76 3.02 -1.41
N LEU A 94 -4.72 2.89 -2.22
CA LEU A 94 -3.37 2.56 -1.78
C LEU A 94 -2.39 3.66 -2.13
N LYS A 95 -1.39 3.88 -1.26
CA LYS A 95 -0.36 4.90 -1.48
C LYS A 95 0.49 4.57 -2.71
N GLU A 96 0.53 5.49 -3.67
CA GLU A 96 1.31 5.33 -4.89
C GLU A 96 2.81 5.32 -4.60
N ASN A 97 3.59 4.76 -5.51
CA ASN A 97 5.05 4.65 -5.49
C ASN A 97 5.63 3.72 -4.43
N SER A 98 4.81 3.18 -3.55
CA SER A 98 5.25 2.26 -2.50
C SER A 98 5.56 0.87 -3.10
N PRO A 99 6.59 0.17 -2.62
CA PRO A 99 6.85 -1.21 -3.05
C PRO A 99 5.75 -2.19 -2.63
N SER A 100 4.95 -1.83 -1.63
CA SER A 100 3.78 -2.61 -1.22
C SER A 100 2.50 -2.14 -1.91
N CYS A 101 2.23 -0.85 -1.92
CA CYS A 101 0.94 -0.26 -2.25
C CYS A 101 0.86 0.42 -3.62
N GLY A 102 1.97 0.61 -4.33
CA GLY A 102 1.97 1.30 -5.62
C GLY A 102 1.02 0.64 -6.62
N THR A 103 0.15 1.44 -7.26
CA THR A 103 -0.85 0.90 -8.18
C THR A 103 -0.44 1.01 -9.64
N GLN A 104 0.39 2.00 -9.99
CA GLN A 104 0.83 2.24 -11.36
C GLN A 104 2.34 2.39 -11.48
N ARG A 105 3.00 2.93 -10.46
CA ARG A 105 4.43 3.21 -10.46
C ARG A 105 5.09 2.76 -9.17
N ILE A 106 6.30 2.26 -9.30
CA ILE A 106 7.18 1.86 -8.19
C ILE A 106 8.58 2.34 -8.47
N HIS A 107 9.45 2.33 -7.47
CA HIS A 107 10.87 2.62 -7.66
C HIS A 107 11.53 1.49 -8.46
N ASN A 108 12.62 1.83 -9.17
CA ASN A 108 13.24 0.92 -10.16
C ASN A 108 14.06 -0.24 -9.57
N GLY A 109 14.22 -0.30 -8.25
CA GLY A 109 14.95 -1.38 -7.57
C GLY A 109 16.43 -1.07 -7.30
N TYR A 110 16.92 0.10 -7.73
CA TYR A 110 18.34 0.47 -7.62
C TYR A 110 18.60 1.64 -6.67
N PHE A 111 17.59 2.09 -5.94
CA PHE A 111 17.68 3.21 -4.98
C PHE A 111 18.24 4.49 -5.61
N MET A 112 17.79 4.78 -6.84
CA MET A 112 18.19 5.92 -7.64
C MET A 112 17.13 7.02 -7.72
N ASP A 113 16.08 6.92 -6.92
CA ASP A 113 14.92 7.84 -6.94
C ASP A 113 14.29 7.93 -8.32
N ARG A 114 14.22 6.81 -9.03
CA ARG A 114 13.61 6.70 -10.36
C ARG A 114 12.40 5.79 -10.31
N LEU A 115 11.27 6.27 -10.83
CA LEU A 115 10.03 5.50 -10.91
C LEU A 115 9.91 4.79 -12.26
N ILE A 116 9.32 3.60 -12.22
CA ILE A 116 8.99 2.81 -13.41
C ILE A 116 7.54 2.37 -13.34
N VAL A 117 6.97 1.99 -14.47
CA VAL A 117 5.62 1.39 -14.49
C VAL A 117 5.68 0.03 -13.78
N GLY A 118 4.79 -0.17 -12.83
CA GLY A 118 4.73 -1.41 -12.07
C GLY A 118 3.79 -1.27 -10.88
N MET A 119 3.56 -2.39 -10.20
CA MET A 119 2.69 -2.46 -9.04
C MET A 119 3.44 -2.99 -7.83
N GLY A 120 3.09 -2.47 -6.66
CA GLY A 120 3.56 -3.00 -5.38
C GLY A 120 3.01 -4.39 -5.11
N ILE A 121 3.61 -5.08 -4.15
CA ILE A 121 3.27 -6.48 -3.85
C ILE A 121 1.81 -6.63 -3.42
N THR A 122 1.34 -5.77 -2.52
CA THR A 122 -0.06 -5.81 -2.04
C THR A 122 -1.03 -5.41 -3.14
N ALA A 123 -0.76 -4.33 -3.87
CA ALA A 123 -1.63 -3.86 -4.94
C ALA A 123 -1.80 -4.94 -6.02
N ARG A 124 -0.71 -5.59 -6.40
CA ARG A 124 -0.73 -6.67 -7.39
C ARG A 124 -1.58 -7.85 -6.93
N LEU A 125 -1.40 -8.27 -5.67
CA LEU A 125 -2.17 -9.39 -5.11
C LEU A 125 -3.66 -9.07 -5.06
N LEU A 126 -4.04 -7.93 -4.52
CA LEU A 126 -5.45 -7.52 -4.40
C LEU A 126 -6.11 -7.45 -5.78
N LYS A 127 -5.45 -6.81 -6.73
CA LYS A 127 -5.98 -6.70 -8.10
C LYS A 127 -6.15 -8.07 -8.76
N SER A 128 -5.21 -8.99 -8.55
CA SER A 128 -5.27 -10.34 -9.12
C SER A 128 -6.45 -11.15 -8.58
N LYS A 129 -6.99 -10.76 -7.43
CA LYS A 129 -8.14 -11.41 -6.78
C LYS A 129 -9.45 -10.66 -6.98
N GLY A 130 -9.48 -9.72 -7.92
CA GLY A 130 -10.70 -9.02 -8.30
C GLY A 130 -11.05 -7.79 -7.48
N ILE A 131 -10.15 -7.34 -6.61
CA ILE A 131 -10.35 -6.10 -5.86
C ILE A 131 -9.93 -4.93 -6.74
N GLU A 132 -10.77 -3.91 -6.83
CA GLU A 132 -10.44 -2.68 -7.56
C GLU A 132 -9.48 -1.86 -6.74
N VAL A 133 -8.28 -1.58 -7.27
CA VAL A 133 -7.26 -0.79 -6.58
C VAL A 133 -7.11 0.57 -7.24
N TYR A 134 -7.05 1.59 -6.40
CA TYR A 134 -6.91 3.00 -6.79
C TYR A 134 -5.76 3.62 -6.02
N SER A 135 -5.11 4.62 -6.59
CA SER A 135 -4.14 5.43 -5.85
C SER A 135 -4.85 6.62 -5.19
N GLU A 136 -4.10 7.34 -4.33
CA GLU A 136 -4.62 8.58 -3.74
C GLU A 136 -4.95 9.63 -4.80
N ASP A 137 -4.36 9.54 -5.98
CA ASP A 137 -4.63 10.48 -7.09
C ASP A 137 -5.93 10.15 -7.83
N GLU A 138 -6.56 9.04 -7.53
CA GLU A 138 -7.75 8.55 -8.22
C GLU A 138 -9.00 8.55 -7.34
N ILE A 139 -8.95 9.16 -6.16
CA ILE A 139 -10.08 9.19 -5.22
C ILE A 139 -11.32 9.79 -5.88
N ASP A 140 -11.16 10.74 -6.79
CA ASP A 140 -12.30 11.36 -7.49
C ASP A 140 -13.14 10.34 -8.27
N LYS A 141 -12.59 9.20 -8.64
CA LYS A 141 -13.33 8.13 -9.32
C LYS A 141 -14.28 7.39 -8.39
N LEU A 142 -14.14 7.57 -7.08
CA LEU A 142 -14.92 6.87 -6.06
C LEU A 142 -16.01 7.74 -5.40
N ILE A 143 -15.97 9.04 -5.63
CA ILE A 143 -16.87 10.00 -4.98
C ILE A 143 -17.82 10.72 -5.95
#